data_10467e645fc4b40aadb2fdb50e1b1e77
#
_entry.id   10467e645fc4b40aadb2fdb50e1b1e77
#
_cell.length_a   1.000
_cell.length_b   1.000
_cell.length_c   1.000
_cell.angle_alpha   90.00
_cell.angle_beta   90.00
_cell.angle_gamma   90.00
#
_symmetry.space_group_name_H-M   'P 1'
#
loop_
_entity.id
_entity.type
_entity.pdbx_description
1 polymer ?
#
loop_
_entity_poly.entity_id
_entity_poly.type
_entity_poly.pdbx_seq_one_letter_code
_entity_poly.pdbx_strand_id
1 'polypeptide(L)'
;IDVFIMKIEPNIYITYEMVFSDEPLPISDYLKELDKNWLIRFALFIIYSGGKFKTLNNYVTTFFCKQNHDFVKSVLDIMNNHYAKTLNDPTNIIPRTYFILSESTGLELLKQIFSISNFTNVLPQTTQEQYLFKAILLINSNISETNVLEEFDDNKNFTNLYYAKSLVCNFINNHERLNLKSEFISVLQIIKGYYFFKFCEKSKLQPHLTQFLKNNGFQSWTQYLYNVIQLILYPLKNENDKFPVIKLNERLEGYNYLHAHSFSADYVIPTSENCDYTFFKTYPLIEIDKQTFLPINAIFCINHLYRSIYFEFNKINASFDNSVKIKGFSTYITTEFSEKYLFYKFVKNTLYKQRGIKLTGDDCKKLFPKKDKEPDFYHRDGNNIFLFENKDIKINKDVLNGKDYNKIGDELNKKLVRKVGVDQLVEHIKAIDARNFIWDKKLPKHPRIYPILVLDDSLLCVPGLNYILNDALQSQLKKCDVKTKIYPLVVIELDTLISYATYFKTGKIHLKKLIEDY
;
A
#
# COMPACT_ATOMS: atom_id res chain seq x y z
N ILE A 1 -15.60 25.51 -10.39
CA ILE A 1 -14.94 24.31 -9.79
C ILE A 1 -13.55 24.32 -10.39
N ASP A 2 -12.64 25.04 -9.74
CA ASP A 2 -11.22 24.92 -10.05
C ASP A 2 -10.80 23.51 -9.61
N VAL A 3 -10.74 22.62 -10.58
CA VAL A 3 -10.10 21.34 -10.42
C VAL A 3 -8.65 21.64 -10.06
N PHE A 4 -8.24 21.34 -8.85
CA PHE A 4 -6.85 21.20 -8.47
C PHE A 4 -6.29 20.06 -9.33
N ILE A 5 -5.94 20.40 -10.58
CA ILE A 5 -5.06 19.55 -11.36
C ILE A 5 -3.72 19.67 -10.63
N MET A 6 -3.44 18.73 -9.72
CA MET A 6 -2.07 18.46 -9.34
C MET A 6 -1.32 18.38 -10.67
N LYS A 7 -0.38 19.28 -10.91
CA LYS A 7 0.60 19.10 -11.96
C LYS A 7 1.39 17.85 -11.61
N ILE A 8 0.87 16.70 -12.00
CA ILE A 8 1.60 15.44 -11.92
C ILE A 8 2.61 15.55 -13.06
N GLU A 9 3.82 15.97 -12.72
CA GLU A 9 4.94 15.85 -13.64
C GLU A 9 5.22 14.36 -13.79
N PRO A 10 5.04 13.77 -14.98
CA PRO A 10 5.29 12.37 -15.17
C PRO A 10 6.78 12.10 -14.95
N ASN A 11 7.08 11.27 -13.96
CA ASN A 11 8.41 10.77 -13.70
C ASN A 11 8.73 9.66 -14.71
N ILE A 12 9.74 9.87 -15.52
CA ILE A 12 10.17 8.90 -16.53
C ILE A 12 11.47 8.27 -16.07
N TYR A 13 11.51 6.94 -15.99
CA TYR A 13 12.75 6.24 -15.78
C TYR A 13 13.63 6.30 -17.02
N ILE A 14 14.93 6.51 -16.83
CA ILE A 14 15.91 6.29 -17.88
C ILE A 14 16.05 4.79 -18.04
N THR A 15 15.73 4.28 -19.23
CA THR A 15 15.75 2.86 -19.58
C THR A 15 16.99 2.51 -20.40
N TYR A 16 17.24 1.21 -20.58
CA TYR A 16 18.38 0.71 -21.33
C TYR A 16 18.35 1.21 -22.79
N GLU A 17 17.20 1.12 -23.43
CA GLU A 17 16.96 1.44 -24.83
C GLU A 17 17.09 2.95 -25.12
N MET A 18 17.00 3.81 -24.11
CA MET A 18 17.27 5.25 -24.25
C MET A 18 18.75 5.57 -24.40
N VAL A 19 19.63 4.68 -23.91
CA VAL A 19 21.08 4.91 -23.82
C VAL A 19 21.86 3.99 -24.75
N PHE A 20 21.44 2.74 -24.88
CA PHE A 20 22.15 1.71 -25.64
C PHE A 20 21.27 1.16 -26.75
N SER A 21 21.90 0.86 -27.89
CA SER A 21 21.26 0.24 -29.06
C SER A 21 21.60 -1.24 -29.24
N ASP A 22 22.54 -1.74 -28.43
CA ASP A 22 22.92 -3.15 -28.40
C ASP A 22 21.91 -3.99 -27.63
N GLU A 23 21.82 -5.27 -27.94
CA GLU A 23 21.01 -6.23 -27.22
C GLU A 23 21.60 -6.46 -25.83
N PRO A 24 20.80 -6.28 -24.74
CA PRO A 24 21.31 -6.39 -23.39
C PRO A 24 21.56 -7.85 -22.99
N LEU A 25 22.55 -8.05 -22.13
CA LEU A 25 22.67 -9.31 -21.39
C LEU A 25 21.55 -9.41 -20.33
N PRO A 26 21.21 -10.61 -19.85
CA PRO A 26 20.37 -10.77 -18.68
C PRO A 26 20.90 -9.98 -17.47
N ILE A 27 20.02 -9.41 -16.64
CA ILE A 27 20.42 -8.63 -15.46
C ILE A 27 21.35 -9.42 -14.55
N SER A 28 21.06 -10.71 -14.37
CA SER A 28 21.90 -11.63 -13.58
C SER A 28 23.34 -11.70 -14.07
N ASP A 29 23.57 -11.62 -15.37
CA ASP A 29 24.91 -11.73 -15.96
C ASP A 29 25.76 -10.47 -15.71
N TYR A 30 25.12 -9.31 -15.62
CA TYR A 30 25.80 -8.09 -15.17
C TYR A 30 26.09 -8.13 -13.67
N LEU A 31 25.15 -8.58 -12.84
CA LEU A 31 25.28 -8.49 -11.39
C LEU A 31 26.19 -9.57 -10.79
N LYS A 32 26.23 -10.78 -11.35
CA LYS A 32 27.03 -11.91 -10.80
C LYS A 32 28.55 -11.63 -10.76
N GLU A 33 29.02 -10.70 -11.59
CA GLU A 33 30.43 -10.32 -11.68
C GLU A 33 30.84 -9.25 -10.63
N LEU A 34 29.91 -8.83 -9.77
CA LEU A 34 30.09 -7.79 -8.78
C LEU A 34 30.13 -8.38 -7.35
N ASP A 35 30.61 -7.61 -6.37
CA ASP A 35 30.58 -8.03 -4.97
C ASP A 35 29.16 -8.01 -4.39
N LYS A 36 28.68 -9.18 -3.93
CA LYS A 36 27.31 -9.33 -3.39
C LYS A 36 27.05 -8.42 -2.20
N ASN A 37 27.98 -8.34 -1.25
CA ASN A 37 27.78 -7.55 -0.03
C ASN A 37 27.76 -6.04 -0.33
N TRP A 38 28.59 -5.61 -1.27
CA TRP A 38 28.56 -4.25 -1.76
C TRP A 38 27.23 -3.93 -2.47
N LEU A 39 26.76 -4.83 -3.35
CA LEU A 39 25.47 -4.68 -4.03
C LEU A 39 24.28 -4.57 -3.06
N ILE A 40 24.24 -5.41 -2.02
CA ILE A 40 23.20 -5.34 -0.98
C ILE A 40 23.21 -3.96 -0.32
N ARG A 41 24.40 -3.48 0.11
CA ARG A 41 24.52 -2.16 0.73
C ARG A 41 24.15 -1.02 -0.21
N PHE A 42 24.51 -1.15 -1.48
CA PHE A 42 24.17 -0.16 -2.50
C PHE A 42 22.65 -0.13 -2.76
N ALA A 43 22.00 -1.27 -2.88
CA ALA A 43 20.55 -1.33 -3.04
C ALA A 43 19.80 -0.73 -1.84
N LEU A 44 20.24 -1.05 -0.61
CA LEU A 44 19.70 -0.43 0.61
C LEU A 44 19.94 1.08 0.64
N PHE A 45 21.12 1.53 0.21
CA PHE A 45 21.40 2.96 0.08
C PHE A 45 20.42 3.65 -0.87
N ILE A 46 20.10 3.05 -2.02
CA ILE A 46 19.09 3.59 -2.95
C ILE A 46 17.72 3.66 -2.28
N ILE A 47 17.29 2.60 -1.60
CA ILE A 47 15.98 2.52 -0.93
C ILE A 47 15.82 3.64 0.11
N TYR A 48 16.86 3.89 0.91
CA TYR A 48 16.81 4.88 2.00
C TYR A 48 17.24 6.29 1.60
N SER A 49 17.92 6.48 0.47
CA SER A 49 18.41 7.80 0.06
C SER A 49 17.31 8.78 -0.37
N GLY A 50 16.06 8.33 -0.45
CA GLY A 50 14.90 9.17 -0.70
C GLY A 50 14.97 10.02 -1.96
N GLY A 51 15.79 9.61 -2.94
CA GLY A 51 15.90 10.29 -4.22
C GLY A 51 16.93 11.41 -4.29
N LYS A 52 17.88 11.49 -3.36
CA LYS A 52 19.04 12.43 -3.44
C LYS A 52 19.86 12.24 -4.73
N PHE A 53 19.84 11.05 -5.33
CA PHE A 53 20.59 10.69 -6.54
C PHE A 53 19.68 10.36 -7.72
N LYS A 54 18.51 10.99 -7.79
CA LYS A 54 17.50 10.69 -8.84
C LYS A 54 17.97 11.01 -10.24
N THR A 55 18.73 12.09 -10.43
CA THR A 55 19.14 12.54 -11.75
C THR A 55 20.36 11.80 -12.25
N LEU A 56 20.46 11.65 -13.58
CA LEU A 56 21.63 11.03 -14.20
C LEU A 56 22.93 11.73 -13.81
N ASN A 57 22.96 13.06 -13.81
CA ASN A 57 24.15 13.84 -13.43
C ASN A 57 24.62 13.52 -12.01
N ASN A 58 23.70 13.45 -11.04
CA ASN A 58 24.04 13.10 -9.67
C ASN A 58 24.55 11.67 -9.56
N TYR A 59 23.98 10.75 -10.33
CA TYR A 59 24.43 9.37 -10.36
C TYR A 59 25.86 9.25 -10.89
N VAL A 60 26.11 9.77 -12.08
CA VAL A 60 27.41 9.61 -12.75
C VAL A 60 28.55 10.31 -12.00
N THR A 61 28.27 11.47 -11.36
CA THR A 61 29.28 12.17 -10.56
C THR A 61 29.59 11.47 -9.21
N THR A 62 28.66 10.65 -8.73
CA THR A 62 28.81 9.98 -7.43
C THR A 62 29.39 8.58 -7.54
N PHE A 63 28.97 7.83 -8.56
CA PHE A 63 29.20 6.39 -8.65
C PHE A 63 30.18 5.96 -9.74
N PHE A 64 30.63 6.87 -10.60
CA PHE A 64 31.68 6.57 -11.57
C PHE A 64 33.03 7.14 -11.16
N CYS A 65 34.07 6.34 -11.29
CA CYS A 65 35.46 6.78 -11.14
C CYS A 65 35.92 7.60 -12.37
N LYS A 66 37.04 8.34 -12.17
CA LYS A 66 37.58 9.19 -13.24
C LYS A 66 37.95 8.44 -14.53
N GLN A 67 38.33 7.17 -14.41
CA GLN A 67 38.68 6.31 -15.56
C GLN A 67 37.48 6.02 -16.48
N ASN A 68 36.25 6.20 -16.00
CA ASN A 68 35.03 6.06 -16.79
C ASN A 68 34.57 7.36 -17.47
N HIS A 69 35.41 8.41 -17.51
CA HIS A 69 35.04 9.73 -18.04
C HIS A 69 34.44 9.68 -19.46
N ASP A 70 35.09 8.96 -20.37
CA ASP A 70 34.64 8.87 -21.76
C ASP A 70 33.30 8.14 -21.89
N PHE A 71 33.10 7.08 -21.11
CA PHE A 71 31.83 6.36 -21.02
C PHE A 71 30.72 7.28 -20.49
N VAL A 72 30.98 7.98 -19.38
CA VAL A 72 30.02 8.92 -18.78
C VAL A 72 29.67 10.03 -19.76
N LYS A 73 30.66 10.61 -20.45
CA LYS A 73 30.46 11.66 -21.46
C LYS A 73 29.56 11.16 -22.59
N SER A 74 29.83 9.97 -23.12
CA SER A 74 28.99 9.36 -24.17
C SER A 74 27.54 9.20 -23.73
N VAL A 75 27.31 8.68 -22.50
CA VAL A 75 25.95 8.53 -21.94
C VAL A 75 25.24 9.89 -21.79
N LEU A 76 25.93 10.90 -21.28
CA LEU A 76 25.36 12.25 -21.12
C LEU A 76 25.01 12.88 -22.47
N ASP A 77 25.86 12.73 -23.48
CA ASP A 77 25.63 13.27 -24.82
C ASP A 77 24.39 12.62 -25.49
N ILE A 78 24.25 11.30 -25.35
CA ILE A 78 23.06 10.57 -25.83
C ILE A 78 21.79 11.07 -25.14
N MET A 79 21.80 11.21 -23.81
CA MET A 79 20.65 11.65 -23.07
C MET A 79 20.29 13.12 -23.33
N ASN A 80 21.29 14.00 -23.49
CA ASN A 80 21.06 15.41 -23.88
C ASN A 80 20.39 15.50 -25.26
N ASN A 81 20.80 14.68 -26.22
CA ASN A 81 20.17 14.60 -27.54
C ASN A 81 18.73 14.07 -27.44
N HIS A 82 18.48 13.10 -26.57
CA HIS A 82 17.13 12.59 -26.30
C HIS A 82 16.23 13.67 -25.68
N TYR A 83 16.73 14.44 -24.71
CA TYR A 83 16.00 15.57 -24.10
C TYR A 83 15.70 16.65 -25.12
N ALA A 84 16.65 17.03 -25.97
CA ALA A 84 16.44 18.04 -26.99
C ALA A 84 15.36 17.64 -28.00
N LYS A 85 15.30 16.37 -28.41
CA LYS A 85 14.22 15.85 -29.26
C LYS A 85 12.87 15.90 -28.57
N THR A 86 12.82 15.54 -27.29
CA THR A 86 11.58 15.53 -26.50
C THR A 86 11.03 16.94 -26.23
N LEU A 87 11.91 17.93 -26.01
CA LEU A 87 11.52 19.34 -25.81
C LEU A 87 10.99 19.98 -27.08
N ASN A 88 11.49 19.57 -28.25
CA ASN A 88 11.08 20.11 -29.57
C ASN A 88 9.82 19.41 -30.14
N ASP A 89 9.29 18.40 -29.45
CA ASP A 89 8.04 17.73 -29.86
C ASP A 89 6.84 18.57 -29.44
N PRO A 90 6.07 19.14 -30.40
CA PRO A 90 4.92 20.00 -30.11
C PRO A 90 3.77 19.30 -29.38
N THR A 91 3.80 17.96 -29.32
CA THR A 91 2.82 17.16 -28.58
C THR A 91 3.16 17.02 -27.10
N ASN A 92 4.37 17.40 -26.68
CA ASN A 92 4.83 17.34 -25.31
C ASN A 92 4.44 18.60 -24.52
N ILE A 93 3.26 18.61 -23.95
CA ILE A 93 2.71 19.76 -23.21
C ILE A 93 3.21 19.80 -21.75
N ILE A 94 3.82 18.73 -21.23
CA ILE A 94 4.16 18.60 -19.80
C ILE A 94 5.67 18.39 -19.63
N PRO A 95 6.36 19.20 -18.78
CA PRO A 95 7.75 18.97 -18.44
C PRO A 95 7.94 17.56 -17.85
N ARG A 96 8.91 16.81 -18.37
CA ARG A 96 9.20 15.45 -17.93
C ARG A 96 10.46 15.47 -17.07
N THR A 97 10.38 14.84 -15.88
CA THR A 97 11.55 14.63 -15.02
C THR A 97 12.06 13.21 -15.20
N TYR A 98 13.32 13.08 -15.63
CA TYR A 98 13.95 11.79 -15.87
C TYR A 98 14.72 11.33 -14.64
N PHE A 99 14.46 10.09 -14.22
CA PHE A 99 15.10 9.46 -13.06
C PHE A 99 15.92 8.25 -13.46
N ILE A 100 17.02 8.06 -12.75
CA ILE A 100 17.81 6.83 -12.86
C ILE A 100 17.63 5.93 -11.63
N LEU A 101 17.50 6.52 -10.44
CA LEU A 101 17.32 5.78 -9.19
C LEU A 101 16.01 6.14 -8.52
N SER A 102 15.36 5.11 -7.97
CA SER A 102 14.18 5.22 -7.12
C SER A 102 14.21 4.13 -6.06
N GLU A 103 13.36 4.24 -5.04
CA GLU A 103 13.13 3.16 -4.08
C GLU A 103 12.76 1.84 -4.79
N SER A 104 11.97 1.92 -5.84
CA SER A 104 11.61 0.78 -6.69
C SER A 104 12.81 0.12 -7.34
N THR A 105 13.71 0.94 -7.90
CA THR A 105 14.95 0.45 -8.49
C THR A 105 15.78 -0.31 -7.46
N GLY A 106 15.87 0.22 -6.22
CA GLY A 106 16.58 -0.43 -5.13
C GLY A 106 15.95 -1.76 -4.70
N LEU A 107 14.63 -1.83 -4.58
CA LEU A 107 13.91 -3.06 -4.22
C LEU A 107 14.02 -4.14 -5.31
N GLU A 108 13.89 -3.76 -6.58
CA GLU A 108 14.08 -4.71 -7.69
C GLU A 108 15.53 -5.17 -7.77
N LEU A 109 16.51 -4.28 -7.54
CA LEU A 109 17.92 -4.64 -7.48
C LEU A 109 18.18 -5.69 -6.38
N LEU A 110 17.65 -5.48 -5.15
CA LEU A 110 17.74 -6.49 -4.09
C LEU A 110 17.13 -7.83 -4.51
N LYS A 111 15.97 -7.79 -5.14
CA LYS A 111 15.30 -9.00 -5.63
C LYS A 111 16.16 -9.76 -6.63
N GLN A 112 16.80 -9.06 -7.57
CA GLN A 112 17.74 -9.67 -8.53
C GLN A 112 18.99 -10.23 -7.83
N ILE A 113 19.58 -9.50 -6.88
CA ILE A 113 20.76 -9.95 -6.12
C ILE A 113 20.47 -11.28 -5.42
N PHE A 114 19.34 -11.38 -4.73
CA PHE A 114 18.97 -12.59 -3.99
C PHE A 114 18.46 -13.74 -4.87
N SER A 115 18.30 -13.55 -6.18
CA SER A 115 18.03 -14.64 -7.14
C SER A 115 19.31 -15.29 -7.71
N ILE A 116 20.47 -14.67 -7.49
CA ILE A 116 21.76 -15.16 -8.03
C ILE A 116 22.43 -16.06 -6.99
N SER A 117 22.78 -17.26 -7.41
CA SER A 117 23.44 -18.25 -6.54
C SER A 117 24.96 -18.06 -6.42
N ASN A 118 25.61 -17.60 -7.47
CA ASN A 118 27.07 -17.50 -7.54
C ASN A 118 27.52 -16.13 -8.00
N PHE A 119 28.39 -15.49 -7.23
CA PHE A 119 29.05 -14.22 -7.54
C PHE A 119 30.55 -14.46 -7.72
N THR A 120 31.15 -13.85 -8.73
CA THR A 120 32.58 -14.08 -9.07
C THR A 120 33.49 -12.94 -8.64
N ASN A 121 33.01 -11.68 -8.71
CA ASN A 121 33.74 -10.48 -8.31
C ASN A 121 35.16 -10.36 -8.88
N VAL A 122 35.30 -10.62 -10.18
CA VAL A 122 36.62 -10.68 -10.85
C VAL A 122 36.92 -9.51 -11.78
N LEU A 123 35.93 -8.62 -12.02
CA LEU A 123 36.07 -7.54 -12.99
C LEU A 123 36.80 -6.31 -12.39
N PRO A 124 37.53 -5.56 -13.25
CA PRO A 124 38.06 -4.24 -12.85
C PRO A 124 36.94 -3.26 -12.44
N GLN A 125 37.23 -2.33 -11.52
CA GLN A 125 36.27 -1.36 -11.01
C GLN A 125 35.53 -0.60 -12.12
N THR A 126 36.23 -0.17 -13.17
CA THR A 126 35.62 0.53 -14.31
C THR A 126 34.53 -0.27 -14.99
N THR A 127 34.77 -1.56 -15.18
CA THR A 127 33.77 -2.48 -15.78
C THR A 127 32.64 -2.77 -14.82
N GLN A 128 32.92 -2.92 -13.52
CA GLN A 128 31.89 -3.12 -12.49
C GLN A 128 30.89 -1.96 -12.45
N GLU A 129 31.38 -0.71 -12.52
CA GLU A 129 30.55 0.50 -12.55
C GLU A 129 29.65 0.54 -13.79
N GLN A 130 30.18 0.19 -14.97
CA GLN A 130 29.40 0.11 -16.22
C GLN A 130 28.35 -1.01 -16.17
N TYR A 131 28.71 -2.18 -15.62
CA TYR A 131 27.81 -3.32 -15.48
C TYR A 131 26.63 -3.00 -14.54
N LEU A 132 26.92 -2.38 -13.39
CA LEU A 132 25.87 -1.93 -12.47
C LEU A 132 24.94 -0.90 -13.14
N PHE A 133 25.52 0.05 -13.87
CA PHE A 133 24.73 1.05 -14.60
C PHE A 133 23.80 0.39 -15.61
N LYS A 134 24.30 -0.52 -16.44
CA LYS A 134 23.48 -1.27 -17.41
C LYS A 134 22.40 -2.09 -16.73
N ALA A 135 22.71 -2.79 -15.63
CA ALA A 135 21.72 -3.54 -14.84
C ALA A 135 20.60 -2.65 -14.29
N ILE A 136 20.95 -1.45 -13.77
CA ILE A 136 19.97 -0.48 -13.28
C ILE A 136 19.04 -0.01 -14.39
N LEU A 137 19.58 0.31 -15.56
CA LEU A 137 18.76 0.72 -16.71
C LEU A 137 17.80 -0.38 -17.16
N LEU A 138 18.21 -1.63 -17.17
CA LEU A 138 17.35 -2.78 -17.47
C LEU A 138 16.26 -2.99 -16.41
N ILE A 139 16.61 -2.82 -15.14
CA ILE A 139 15.63 -2.83 -14.04
C ILE A 139 14.59 -1.73 -14.28
N ASN A 140 15.02 -0.55 -14.69
CA ASN A 140 14.13 0.56 -15.00
C ASN A 140 13.26 0.28 -16.23
N SER A 141 13.79 -0.39 -17.30
CA SER A 141 13.00 -0.85 -18.44
C SER A 141 11.86 -1.75 -17.95
N ASN A 142 12.18 -2.78 -17.17
CA ASN A 142 11.18 -3.69 -16.60
C ASN A 142 10.14 -3.00 -15.72
N ILE A 143 10.53 -1.97 -14.96
CA ILE A 143 9.60 -1.17 -14.16
C ILE A 143 8.68 -0.35 -15.05
N SER A 144 9.19 0.21 -16.14
CA SER A 144 8.45 1.07 -17.07
C SER A 144 7.46 0.29 -17.92
N GLU A 145 7.85 -0.86 -18.47
CA GLU A 145 6.98 -1.73 -19.28
C GLU A 145 5.72 -2.19 -18.55
N THR A 146 5.82 -2.31 -17.23
CA THR A 146 4.71 -2.78 -16.39
C THR A 146 3.64 -1.73 -16.12
N ASN A 147 3.85 -0.49 -16.57
CA ASN A 147 2.92 0.62 -16.36
C ASN A 147 2.04 0.93 -17.59
N VAL A 148 2.16 0.14 -18.64
CA VAL A 148 1.38 0.35 -19.88
C VAL A 148 0.05 -0.35 -19.77
N LEU A 149 -1.04 0.38 -19.95
CA LEU A 149 -2.35 -0.21 -20.22
C LEU A 149 -2.32 -0.70 -21.67
N GLU A 150 -2.33 -2.01 -21.90
CA GLU A 150 -2.22 -2.62 -23.23
C GLU A 150 -3.40 -2.33 -24.17
N GLU A 151 -4.51 -1.78 -23.67
CA GLU A 151 -5.67 -1.41 -24.48
C GLU A 151 -5.67 0.10 -24.81
N PHE A 152 -4.76 0.53 -25.65
CA PHE A 152 -4.98 1.74 -26.43
C PHE A 152 -5.84 1.38 -27.66
N ASP A 153 -7.14 1.50 -27.54
CA ASP A 153 -7.98 1.61 -28.73
C ASP A 153 -7.54 2.85 -29.52
N ASP A 154 -7.14 2.67 -30.76
CA ASP A 154 -6.65 3.74 -31.67
C ASP A 154 -7.63 4.91 -31.87
N ASN A 155 -8.84 4.82 -31.33
CA ASN A 155 -9.90 5.84 -31.36
C ASN A 155 -9.86 6.86 -30.20
N LYS A 156 -8.77 7.01 -29.51
CA LYS A 156 -8.26 8.19 -28.74
C LYS A 156 -9.26 9.10 -28.01
N ASN A 157 -10.29 8.58 -27.37
CA ASN A 157 -11.03 9.37 -26.39
C ASN A 157 -10.46 9.13 -24.97
N PHE A 158 -9.44 9.91 -24.60
CA PHE A 158 -8.91 9.94 -23.23
C PHE A 158 -9.97 10.47 -22.27
N THR A 159 -10.79 9.58 -21.73
CA THR A 159 -11.82 9.92 -20.74
C THR A 159 -11.20 10.04 -19.36
N ASN A 160 -11.87 10.77 -18.45
CA ASN A 160 -11.47 10.83 -17.04
C ASN A 160 -11.44 9.41 -16.41
N LEU A 161 -12.30 8.51 -16.86
CA LEU A 161 -12.32 7.11 -16.42
C LEU A 161 -11.05 6.37 -16.84
N TYR A 162 -10.54 6.62 -18.04
CA TYR A 162 -9.27 6.05 -18.51
C TYR A 162 -8.10 6.51 -17.61
N TYR A 163 -8.00 7.81 -17.33
CA TYR A 163 -6.96 8.33 -16.43
C TYR A 163 -7.10 7.76 -15.01
N ALA A 164 -8.33 7.64 -14.50
CA ALA A 164 -8.56 7.04 -13.20
C ALA A 164 -8.11 5.57 -13.14
N LYS A 165 -8.37 4.79 -14.18
CA LYS A 165 -7.92 3.40 -14.31
C LYS A 165 -6.41 3.28 -14.35
N SER A 166 -5.76 4.13 -15.15
CA SER A 166 -4.29 4.20 -15.24
C SER A 166 -3.65 4.52 -13.90
N LEU A 167 -4.18 5.52 -13.18
CA LEU A 167 -3.72 5.87 -11.84
C LEU A 167 -3.88 4.69 -10.87
N VAL A 168 -5.04 4.05 -10.85
CA VAL A 168 -5.28 2.90 -9.96
C VAL A 168 -4.29 1.78 -10.22
N CYS A 169 -4.06 1.41 -11.49
CA CYS A 169 -3.10 0.37 -11.86
C CYS A 169 -1.69 0.71 -11.37
N ASN A 170 -1.23 1.91 -11.68
CA ASN A 170 0.11 2.37 -11.30
C ASN A 170 0.29 2.43 -9.78
N PHE A 171 -0.67 2.98 -9.04
CA PHE A 171 -0.53 3.17 -7.61
C PHE A 171 -0.75 1.89 -6.80
N ILE A 172 -1.66 1.00 -7.19
CA ILE A 172 -1.83 -0.29 -6.53
C ILE A 172 -0.56 -1.14 -6.67
N ASN A 173 0.03 -1.18 -7.86
CA ASN A 173 1.25 -1.95 -8.10
C ASN A 173 2.49 -1.35 -7.42
N ASN A 174 2.49 -0.03 -7.22
CA ASN A 174 3.61 0.72 -6.66
C ASN A 174 3.35 1.25 -5.24
N HIS A 175 2.28 0.83 -4.58
CA HIS A 175 1.88 1.35 -3.27
C HIS A 175 3.00 1.25 -2.22
N GLU A 176 3.80 0.20 -2.28
CA GLU A 176 4.93 -0.02 -1.37
C GLU A 176 6.11 0.93 -1.64
N ARG A 177 6.05 1.63 -2.76
CA ARG A 177 7.04 2.57 -3.27
C ARG A 177 6.61 4.01 -3.07
N LEU A 178 5.40 4.25 -2.52
CA LEU A 178 4.97 5.60 -2.19
C LEU A 178 5.73 6.06 -0.95
N ASN A 179 6.40 7.21 -1.07
CA ASN A 179 7.07 7.92 0.03
C ASN A 179 6.01 8.45 1.03
N LEU A 180 5.27 7.56 1.64
CA LEU A 180 4.43 7.89 2.79
C LEU A 180 5.37 8.15 3.97
N LYS A 181 5.14 9.23 4.70
CA LYS A 181 5.94 9.54 5.89
C LYS A 181 5.87 8.36 6.86
N SER A 182 6.97 7.64 7.00
CA SER A 182 7.06 6.41 7.79
C SER A 182 6.63 6.62 9.25
N GLU A 183 6.85 7.82 9.80
CA GLU A 183 6.42 8.17 11.16
C GLU A 183 4.90 8.13 11.32
N PHE A 184 4.16 8.69 10.34
CA PHE A 184 2.69 8.70 10.39
C PHE A 184 2.13 7.29 10.30
N ILE A 185 2.64 6.48 9.37
CA ILE A 185 2.25 5.07 9.24
C ILE A 185 2.57 4.30 10.51
N SER A 186 3.74 4.54 11.12
CA SER A 186 4.13 3.89 12.38
C SER A 186 3.13 4.12 13.49
N VAL A 187 2.69 5.37 13.69
CA VAL A 187 1.69 5.71 14.71
C VAL A 187 0.38 4.97 14.46
N LEU A 188 -0.07 4.90 13.22
CA LEU A 188 -1.29 4.19 12.85
C LEU A 188 -1.18 2.69 13.09
N GLN A 189 -0.06 2.07 12.71
CA GLN A 189 0.18 0.65 12.95
C GLN A 189 0.25 0.34 14.46
N ILE A 190 0.86 1.21 15.27
CA ILE A 190 0.87 1.09 16.74
C ILE A 190 -0.56 1.15 17.30
N ILE A 191 -1.36 2.12 16.86
CA ILE A 191 -2.75 2.27 17.33
C ILE A 191 -3.57 1.03 16.94
N LYS A 192 -3.50 0.58 15.69
CA LYS A 192 -4.23 -0.61 15.23
C LYS A 192 -3.75 -1.87 15.97
N GLY A 193 -2.44 -2.05 16.14
CA GLY A 193 -1.85 -3.16 16.90
C GLY A 193 -2.33 -3.20 18.34
N TYR A 194 -2.33 -2.05 19.02
CA TYR A 194 -2.85 -1.92 20.38
C TYR A 194 -4.33 -2.36 20.47
N TYR A 195 -5.19 -1.90 19.57
CA TYR A 195 -6.59 -2.29 19.57
C TYR A 195 -6.79 -3.76 19.19
N PHE A 196 -5.97 -4.29 18.28
CA PHE A 196 -6.02 -5.69 17.90
C PHE A 196 -5.67 -6.60 19.07
N PHE A 197 -4.57 -6.35 19.75
CA PHE A 197 -4.19 -7.16 20.92
C PHE A 197 -5.19 -7.07 22.07
N LYS A 198 -5.73 -5.87 22.34
CA LYS A 198 -6.82 -5.73 23.32
C LYS A 198 -8.08 -6.50 22.95
N PHE A 199 -8.40 -6.58 21.68
CA PHE A 199 -9.49 -7.41 21.18
C PHE A 199 -9.16 -8.90 21.36
N CYS A 200 -7.95 -9.32 21.04
CA CYS A 200 -7.51 -10.72 21.18
C CYS A 200 -7.64 -11.22 22.61
N GLU A 201 -7.29 -10.42 23.62
CA GLU A 201 -7.39 -10.81 25.04
C GLU A 201 -8.80 -11.19 25.47
N LYS A 202 -9.83 -10.62 24.84
CA LYS A 202 -11.24 -10.76 25.23
C LYS A 202 -12.09 -11.54 24.22
N SER A 203 -11.47 -12.11 23.20
CA SER A 203 -12.14 -12.78 22.09
C SER A 203 -11.70 -14.24 21.94
N LYS A 204 -12.24 -14.91 20.93
CA LYS A 204 -11.79 -16.27 20.55
C LYS A 204 -10.34 -16.32 20.06
N LEU A 205 -9.67 -15.17 19.92
CA LEU A 205 -8.27 -15.08 19.51
C LEU A 205 -7.28 -15.18 20.69
N GLN A 206 -7.73 -15.32 21.93
CA GLN A 206 -6.86 -15.41 23.09
C GLN A 206 -5.83 -16.56 22.96
N PRO A 207 -6.19 -17.79 22.52
CA PRO A 207 -5.21 -18.87 22.30
C PRO A 207 -4.20 -18.52 21.18
N HIS A 208 -4.64 -17.83 20.13
CA HIS A 208 -3.77 -17.36 19.04
C HIS A 208 -2.76 -16.33 19.55
N LEU A 209 -3.21 -15.40 20.40
CA LEU A 209 -2.33 -14.42 21.04
C LEU A 209 -1.27 -15.08 21.90
N THR A 210 -1.66 -16.07 22.72
CA THR A 210 -0.71 -16.82 23.55
C THR A 210 0.35 -17.52 22.70
N GLN A 211 -0.06 -18.20 21.62
CA GLN A 211 0.87 -18.88 20.72
C GLN A 211 1.76 -17.90 19.97
N PHE A 212 1.20 -16.76 19.51
CA PHE A 212 1.95 -15.69 18.85
C PHE A 212 3.06 -15.14 19.75
N LEU A 213 2.74 -14.82 21.01
CA LEU A 213 3.73 -14.31 21.97
C LEU A 213 4.82 -15.34 22.25
N LYS A 214 4.44 -16.62 22.42
CA LYS A 214 5.39 -17.72 22.60
C LYS A 214 6.34 -17.86 21.41
N ASN A 215 5.82 -17.83 20.19
CA ASN A 215 6.62 -17.95 18.96
C ASN A 215 7.64 -16.81 18.82
N ASN A 216 7.28 -15.61 19.27
CA ASN A 216 8.13 -14.42 19.19
C ASN A 216 8.98 -14.18 20.46
N GLY A 217 8.88 -15.05 21.48
CA GLY A 217 9.70 -14.98 22.69
C GLY A 217 9.30 -13.91 23.70
N PHE A 218 8.04 -13.44 23.68
CA PHE A 218 7.52 -12.41 24.59
C PHE A 218 6.50 -12.95 25.59
N GLN A 219 6.46 -12.34 26.78
CA GLN A 219 5.51 -12.73 27.83
C GLN A 219 4.18 -11.99 27.71
N SER A 220 4.16 -10.79 27.12
CA SER A 220 2.96 -9.98 26.92
C SER A 220 3.00 -9.23 25.60
N TRP A 221 1.82 -8.88 25.07
CA TRP A 221 1.75 -8.08 23.85
C TRP A 221 2.22 -6.62 24.05
N THR A 222 2.16 -6.09 25.27
CA THR A 222 2.74 -4.79 25.59
C THR A 222 4.26 -4.82 25.50
N GLN A 223 4.87 -5.90 26.00
CA GLN A 223 6.30 -6.15 25.85
C GLN A 223 6.68 -6.31 24.38
N TYR A 224 5.90 -7.10 23.62
CA TYR A 224 6.09 -7.24 22.17
C TYR A 224 6.09 -5.87 21.47
N LEU A 225 5.00 -5.07 21.63
CA LEU A 225 4.92 -3.76 21.00
C LEU A 225 6.06 -2.83 21.39
N TYR A 226 6.40 -2.78 22.68
CA TYR A 226 7.49 -1.95 23.17
C TYR A 226 8.82 -2.32 22.52
N ASN A 227 9.16 -3.61 22.48
CA ASN A 227 10.41 -4.08 21.90
C ASN A 227 10.45 -3.87 20.38
N VAL A 228 9.37 -4.21 19.67
CA VAL A 228 9.30 -4.00 18.21
C VAL A 228 9.42 -2.52 17.85
N ILE A 229 8.78 -1.63 18.61
CA ILE A 229 8.95 -0.18 18.43
C ILE A 229 10.41 0.23 18.61
N GLN A 230 11.06 -0.19 19.68
CA GLN A 230 12.46 0.16 19.95
C GLN A 230 13.42 -0.42 18.91
N LEU A 231 13.26 -1.72 18.59
CA LEU A 231 14.16 -2.44 17.70
C LEU A 231 14.03 -2.03 16.22
N ILE A 232 12.86 -1.58 15.80
CA ILE A 232 12.59 -1.28 14.39
C ILE A 232 12.58 0.23 14.14
N LEU A 233 11.84 1.00 14.96
CA LEU A 233 11.67 2.44 14.69
C LEU A 233 12.84 3.30 15.08
N TYR A 234 13.58 2.92 16.11
CA TYR A 234 14.76 3.69 16.56
C TYR A 234 15.85 3.76 15.49
N PRO A 235 16.31 2.64 14.90
CA PRO A 235 17.27 2.69 13.81
C PRO A 235 16.75 3.43 12.56
N LEU A 236 15.44 3.32 12.25
CA LEU A 236 14.85 3.98 11.10
C LEU A 236 14.79 5.51 11.21
N LYS A 237 14.90 6.05 12.43
CA LYS A 237 14.97 7.50 12.68
C LYS A 237 16.39 8.06 12.66
N ASN A 238 17.40 7.23 12.59
CA ASN A 238 18.78 7.67 12.64
C ASN A 238 19.22 8.23 11.28
N GLU A 239 19.16 9.55 11.11
CA GLU A 239 19.45 10.26 9.85
C GLU A 239 20.93 10.27 9.47
N ASN A 240 21.84 9.89 10.40
CA ASN A 240 23.28 10.00 10.19
C ASN A 240 23.86 8.85 9.35
N ASP A 241 23.20 7.72 9.29
CA ASP A 241 23.63 6.57 8.50
C ASP A 241 22.94 6.56 7.13
N LYS A 242 23.68 6.16 6.11
CA LYS A 242 23.18 6.07 4.74
C LYS A 242 22.00 5.11 4.59
N PHE A 243 21.91 4.12 5.47
CA PHE A 243 20.80 3.21 5.70
C PHE A 243 20.87 2.69 7.16
N PRO A 244 19.74 2.30 7.77
CA PRO A 244 19.72 1.86 9.16
C PRO A 244 20.42 0.53 9.36
N VAL A 245 21.10 0.39 10.50
CA VAL A 245 21.77 -0.84 10.93
C VAL A 245 21.34 -1.14 12.36
N ILE A 246 20.80 -2.33 12.60
CA ILE A 246 20.46 -2.81 13.93
C ILE A 246 21.59 -3.72 14.40
N LYS A 247 22.18 -3.38 15.57
CA LYS A 247 23.16 -4.23 16.23
C LYS A 247 22.58 -4.72 17.55
N LEU A 248 22.45 -6.04 17.70
CA LEU A 248 21.88 -6.64 18.91
C LEU A 248 22.61 -7.93 19.25
N ASN A 249 23.01 -8.05 20.52
CA ASN A 249 23.65 -9.26 21.02
C ASN A 249 22.63 -10.38 21.24
N GLU A 250 22.99 -11.62 20.96
CA GLU A 250 22.15 -12.83 21.11
C GLU A 250 21.53 -13.00 22.50
N ARG A 251 22.14 -12.44 23.55
CA ARG A 251 21.65 -12.52 24.94
C ARG A 251 20.60 -11.47 25.29
N LEU A 252 20.38 -10.49 24.40
CA LEU A 252 19.46 -9.40 24.67
C LEU A 252 18.03 -9.77 24.25
N GLU A 253 17.09 -9.21 24.98
CA GLU A 253 15.67 -9.33 24.66
C GLU A 253 15.40 -8.77 23.24
N GLY A 254 14.55 -9.46 22.50
CA GLY A 254 14.22 -9.10 21.10
C GLY A 254 15.14 -9.71 20.05
N TYR A 255 16.29 -10.32 20.42
CA TYR A 255 17.16 -10.98 19.44
C TYR A 255 16.44 -12.08 18.68
N ASN A 256 15.73 -12.98 19.40
CA ASN A 256 14.97 -14.06 18.78
C ASN A 256 13.91 -13.55 17.79
N TYR A 257 13.31 -12.40 18.08
CA TYR A 257 12.37 -11.74 17.18
C TYR A 257 13.06 -11.28 15.90
N LEU A 258 14.20 -10.56 16.01
CA LEU A 258 14.94 -10.10 14.83
C LEU A 258 15.40 -11.27 13.98
N HIS A 259 15.97 -12.31 14.61
CA HIS A 259 16.44 -13.51 13.93
C HIS A 259 15.30 -14.26 13.22
N ALA A 260 14.13 -14.39 13.84
CA ALA A 260 12.95 -15.04 13.25
C ALA A 260 12.38 -14.26 12.04
N HIS A 261 12.64 -12.95 11.95
CA HIS A 261 12.18 -12.08 10.87
C HIS A 261 13.32 -11.61 9.96
N SER A 262 14.45 -12.32 9.97
CA SER A 262 15.60 -12.09 9.10
C SER A 262 15.90 -13.30 8.22
N PHE A 263 16.72 -13.08 7.22
CA PHE A 263 17.35 -14.12 6.42
C PHE A 263 18.81 -13.75 6.15
N SER A 264 19.65 -14.76 5.97
CA SER A 264 21.09 -14.58 5.75
C SER A 264 21.37 -13.80 4.46
N ALA A 265 22.40 -12.97 4.46
CA ALA A 265 22.92 -12.32 3.25
C ALA A 265 23.32 -13.34 2.16
N ASP A 266 23.65 -14.58 2.54
CA ASP A 266 24.01 -15.65 1.60
C ASP A 266 22.78 -16.41 1.05
N TYR A 267 21.59 -16.14 1.59
CA TYR A 267 20.38 -16.83 1.13
C TYR A 267 20.11 -16.56 -0.35
N VAL A 268 19.59 -17.57 -1.04
CA VAL A 268 19.10 -17.45 -2.42
C VAL A 268 17.60 -17.66 -2.41
N ILE A 269 16.85 -16.65 -2.81
CA ILE A 269 15.39 -16.73 -2.86
C ILE A 269 14.97 -17.58 -4.07
N PRO A 270 14.19 -18.67 -3.85
CA PRO A 270 13.69 -19.48 -4.96
C PRO A 270 12.86 -18.65 -5.95
N THR A 271 12.95 -18.94 -7.23
CA THR A 271 12.25 -18.21 -8.29
C THR A 271 10.72 -18.16 -8.05
N SER A 272 10.14 -19.22 -7.48
CA SER A 272 8.72 -19.28 -7.11
C SER A 272 8.31 -18.28 -6.01
N GLU A 273 9.25 -17.84 -5.17
CA GLU A 273 9.03 -16.89 -4.08
C GLU A 273 9.45 -15.46 -4.45
N ASN A 274 10.14 -15.30 -5.59
CA ASN A 274 10.72 -14.03 -6.03
C ASN A 274 9.83 -13.24 -7.00
N CYS A 275 8.55 -13.60 -7.13
CA CYS A 275 7.64 -12.91 -8.06
C CYS A 275 7.22 -11.53 -7.56
N ASP A 276 7.18 -11.35 -6.23
CA ASP A 276 6.77 -10.10 -5.56
C ASP A 276 7.62 -9.85 -4.31
N TYR A 277 7.28 -8.81 -3.55
CA TYR A 277 7.99 -8.50 -2.29
C TYR A 277 7.46 -9.27 -1.08
N THR A 278 6.65 -10.32 -1.24
CA THR A 278 6.08 -11.08 -0.10
C THR A 278 7.16 -11.68 0.77
N PHE A 279 8.25 -12.16 0.17
CA PHE A 279 9.40 -12.67 0.93
C PHE A 279 10.01 -11.57 1.81
N PHE A 280 10.32 -10.40 1.24
CA PHE A 280 10.88 -9.27 1.98
C PHE A 280 9.92 -8.67 3.02
N LYS A 281 8.61 -8.76 2.79
CA LYS A 281 7.60 -8.35 3.80
C LYS A 281 7.53 -9.33 4.96
N THR A 282 7.77 -10.61 4.69
CA THR A 282 7.78 -11.66 5.72
C THR A 282 9.08 -11.62 6.52
N TYR A 283 10.20 -11.38 5.83
CA TYR A 283 11.53 -11.28 6.40
C TYR A 283 12.14 -9.92 6.05
N PRO A 284 11.75 -8.84 6.76
CA PRO A 284 12.16 -7.49 6.41
C PRO A 284 13.60 -7.13 6.79
N LEU A 285 14.36 -8.09 7.31
CA LEU A 285 15.73 -7.89 7.78
C LEU A 285 16.70 -8.82 7.06
N ILE A 286 17.84 -8.30 6.66
CA ILE A 286 18.98 -9.10 6.16
C ILE A 286 19.97 -9.27 7.30
N GLU A 287 20.26 -10.51 7.67
CA GLU A 287 21.28 -10.85 8.66
C GLU A 287 22.65 -10.95 7.97
N ILE A 288 23.55 -10.00 8.29
CA ILE A 288 24.92 -9.95 7.76
C ILE A 288 25.85 -10.84 8.58
N ASP A 289 25.66 -10.78 9.90
CA ASP A 289 26.31 -11.62 10.90
C ASP A 289 25.36 -11.80 12.09
N LYS A 290 25.75 -12.65 13.04
CA LYS A 290 24.92 -13.00 14.20
C LYS A 290 24.43 -11.81 15.05
N GLN A 291 24.98 -10.61 14.86
CA GLN A 291 24.63 -9.43 15.65
C GLN A 291 24.18 -8.24 14.81
N THR A 292 24.29 -8.33 13.49
CA THR A 292 24.05 -7.22 12.57
C THR A 292 22.91 -7.52 11.60
N PHE A 293 21.84 -6.74 11.69
CA PHE A 293 20.66 -6.85 10.86
C PHE A 293 20.46 -5.54 10.07
N LEU A 294 20.17 -5.67 8.77
CA LEU A 294 19.91 -4.55 7.89
C LEU A 294 18.42 -4.53 7.52
N PRO A 295 17.64 -3.52 7.94
CA PRO A 295 16.27 -3.35 7.49
C PRO A 295 16.22 -3.08 5.98
N ILE A 296 15.41 -3.85 5.25
CA ILE A 296 15.27 -3.72 3.79
C ILE A 296 14.50 -2.44 3.45
N ASN A 297 13.36 -2.24 4.11
CA ASN A 297 12.48 -1.12 3.85
C ASN A 297 11.75 -0.73 5.15
N ALA A 298 11.62 0.57 5.40
CA ALA A 298 10.97 1.07 6.61
C ALA A 298 9.53 0.57 6.75
N ILE A 299 8.75 0.60 5.67
CA ILE A 299 7.34 0.19 5.68
C ILE A 299 7.19 -1.31 5.94
N PHE A 300 8.08 -2.14 5.38
CA PHE A 300 8.06 -3.59 5.64
C PHE A 300 8.26 -3.88 7.13
N CYS A 301 9.22 -3.20 7.75
CA CYS A 301 9.47 -3.33 9.19
C CYS A 301 8.28 -2.82 10.03
N ILE A 302 7.73 -1.64 9.70
CA ILE A 302 6.63 -1.01 10.40
C ILE A 302 5.35 -1.88 10.34
N ASN A 303 5.13 -2.58 9.25
CA ASN A 303 3.98 -3.48 9.10
C ASN A 303 3.95 -4.60 10.15
N HIS A 304 5.07 -4.96 10.75
CA HIS A 304 5.14 -5.92 11.86
C HIS A 304 4.52 -5.42 13.17
N LEU A 305 4.18 -4.12 13.26
CA LEU A 305 3.41 -3.60 14.40
C LEU A 305 1.92 -3.98 14.37
N TYR A 306 1.35 -4.25 13.17
CA TYR A 306 -0.04 -4.66 13.02
C TYR A 306 -0.30 -5.49 11.76
N ARG A 307 0.00 -4.98 10.57
CA ARG A 307 -0.45 -5.57 9.29
C ARG A 307 0.07 -7.01 9.10
N SER A 308 1.33 -7.28 9.41
CA SER A 308 1.93 -8.60 9.31
C SER A 308 1.39 -9.58 10.35
N ILE A 309 0.96 -9.08 11.51
CA ILE A 309 0.42 -9.89 12.61
C ILE A 309 -0.80 -10.71 12.14
N TYR A 310 -1.65 -10.14 11.28
CA TYR A 310 -2.79 -10.87 10.70
C TYR A 310 -2.34 -12.17 10.01
N PHE A 311 -1.27 -12.11 9.23
CA PHE A 311 -0.77 -13.29 8.51
C PHE A 311 -0.14 -14.31 9.44
N GLU A 312 0.55 -13.87 10.48
CA GLU A 312 1.08 -14.76 11.52
C GLU A 312 -0.04 -15.46 12.30
N PHE A 313 -1.07 -14.72 12.69
CA PHE A 313 -2.26 -15.30 13.33
C PHE A 313 -2.99 -16.28 12.43
N ASN A 314 -3.05 -16.03 11.12
CA ASN A 314 -3.65 -16.98 10.18
C ASN A 314 -2.82 -18.26 10.05
N LYS A 315 -1.49 -18.17 10.05
CA LYS A 315 -0.60 -19.35 10.11
C LYS A 315 -0.80 -20.14 11.41
N ILE A 316 -0.88 -19.46 12.56
CA ILE A 316 -1.17 -20.06 13.86
C ILE A 316 -2.55 -20.74 13.84
N ASN A 317 -3.59 -20.08 13.31
CA ASN A 317 -4.91 -20.69 13.18
C ASN A 317 -4.88 -21.96 12.32
N ALA A 318 -4.09 -21.98 11.26
CA ALA A 318 -3.95 -23.16 10.40
C ALA A 318 -3.29 -24.35 11.11
N SER A 319 -2.39 -24.08 12.09
CA SER A 319 -1.70 -25.11 12.87
C SER A 319 -2.51 -25.66 14.06
N PHE A 320 -3.62 -25.02 14.42
CA PHE A 320 -4.45 -25.47 15.54
C PHE A 320 -5.37 -26.62 15.17
N ASP A 321 -5.66 -27.46 16.17
CA ASP A 321 -6.69 -28.48 16.08
C ASP A 321 -8.09 -27.89 15.91
N ASN A 322 -9.02 -28.67 15.37
CA ASN A 322 -10.38 -28.23 15.07
C ASN A 322 -11.15 -27.68 16.29
N SER A 323 -10.77 -28.02 17.50
CA SER A 323 -11.38 -27.52 18.75
C SER A 323 -11.04 -26.06 19.05
N VAL A 324 -9.88 -25.57 18.59
CA VAL A 324 -9.39 -24.21 18.82
C VAL A 324 -9.43 -23.38 17.53
N LYS A 325 -9.31 -24.06 16.39
CA LYS A 325 -9.27 -23.44 15.06
C LYS A 325 -10.55 -22.66 14.74
N ILE A 326 -10.40 -21.42 14.34
CA ILE A 326 -11.52 -20.58 13.91
C ILE A 326 -11.80 -20.87 12.44
N LYS A 327 -12.96 -21.46 12.14
CA LYS A 327 -13.45 -21.64 10.78
C LYS A 327 -13.77 -20.28 10.17
N GLY A 328 -13.33 -20.04 8.92
CA GLY A 328 -13.50 -18.74 8.29
C GLY A 328 -12.73 -17.61 9.00
N PHE A 329 -11.47 -17.88 9.38
CA PHE A 329 -10.64 -16.96 10.15
C PHE A 329 -10.61 -15.53 9.59
N SER A 330 -10.46 -15.39 8.27
CA SER A 330 -10.48 -14.09 7.62
C SER A 330 -11.79 -13.34 7.86
N THR A 331 -12.93 -14.02 7.65
CA THR A 331 -14.27 -13.43 7.89
C THR A 331 -14.45 -13.07 9.36
N TYR A 332 -13.95 -13.89 10.28
CA TYR A 332 -14.01 -13.58 11.71
C TYR A 332 -13.27 -12.28 12.04
N ILE A 333 -12.04 -12.11 11.52
CA ILE A 333 -11.24 -10.89 11.75
C ILE A 333 -11.93 -9.68 11.12
N THR A 334 -12.37 -9.77 9.86
CA THR A 334 -12.98 -8.62 9.16
C THR A 334 -14.30 -8.21 9.83
N THR A 335 -15.13 -9.15 10.29
CA THR A 335 -16.42 -8.84 10.92
C THR A 335 -16.26 -8.43 12.37
N GLU A 336 -15.57 -9.24 13.20
CA GLU A 336 -15.58 -9.01 14.65
C GLU A 336 -14.57 -7.95 15.08
N PHE A 337 -13.39 -7.90 14.45
CA PHE A 337 -12.39 -6.89 14.78
C PHE A 337 -12.49 -5.64 13.90
N SER A 338 -12.33 -5.77 12.56
CA SER A 338 -12.25 -4.57 11.70
C SER A 338 -13.53 -3.77 11.71
N GLU A 339 -14.69 -4.42 11.51
CA GLU A 339 -15.99 -3.75 11.47
C GLU A 339 -16.49 -3.40 12.87
N LYS A 340 -16.83 -4.44 13.69
CA LYS A 340 -17.56 -4.21 14.95
C LYS A 340 -16.70 -3.55 16.03
N TYR A 341 -15.43 -3.95 16.16
CA TYR A 341 -14.57 -3.43 17.23
C TYR A 341 -13.87 -2.14 16.83
N LEU A 342 -13.31 -2.04 15.63
CA LEU A 342 -12.49 -0.90 15.21
C LEU A 342 -13.33 0.17 14.49
N PHE A 343 -13.98 -0.16 13.36
CA PHE A 343 -14.75 0.81 12.57
C PHE A 343 -15.89 1.45 13.39
N TYR A 344 -16.73 0.66 14.07
CA TYR A 344 -17.82 1.24 14.87
C TYR A 344 -17.34 2.21 15.95
N LYS A 345 -16.17 1.96 16.53
CA LYS A 345 -15.56 2.85 17.51
C LYS A 345 -15.18 4.20 16.89
N PHE A 346 -14.50 4.17 15.76
CA PHE A 346 -13.99 5.40 15.16
C PHE A 346 -15.07 6.20 14.43
N VAL A 347 -16.03 5.56 13.75
CA VAL A 347 -17.16 6.27 13.15
C VAL A 347 -18.07 6.91 14.20
N LYS A 348 -18.30 6.25 15.35
CA LYS A 348 -19.02 6.86 16.47
C LYS A 348 -18.28 8.09 17.03
N ASN A 349 -16.95 8.06 17.12
CA ASN A 349 -16.15 9.22 17.51
C ASN A 349 -16.27 10.37 16.50
N THR A 350 -16.21 10.06 15.20
CA THR A 350 -16.35 11.02 14.09
C THR A 350 -17.69 11.76 14.17
N LEU A 351 -18.75 11.06 14.56
CA LEU A 351 -20.10 11.60 14.65
C LEU A 351 -20.50 12.01 16.07
N TYR A 352 -19.58 12.02 17.05
CA TYR A 352 -19.90 12.19 18.46
C TYR A 352 -20.69 13.46 18.76
N LYS A 353 -20.29 14.60 18.19
CA LYS A 353 -20.97 15.91 18.38
C LYS A 353 -22.22 16.11 17.51
N GLN A 354 -22.40 15.26 16.50
CA GLN A 354 -23.57 15.38 15.62
C GLN A 354 -24.82 14.82 16.31
N ARG A 355 -25.94 15.49 16.10
CA ARG A 355 -27.25 15.05 16.62
C ARG A 355 -27.88 14.03 15.69
N GLY A 356 -29.02 13.47 16.07
CA GLY A 356 -29.81 12.59 15.22
C GLY A 356 -29.60 11.10 15.48
N ILE A 357 -30.10 10.29 14.57
CA ILE A 357 -30.07 8.81 14.66
C ILE A 357 -28.70 8.29 14.24
N LYS A 358 -28.16 7.35 15.01
CA LYS A 358 -26.93 6.63 14.71
C LYS A 358 -27.15 5.16 14.98
N LEU A 359 -27.04 4.32 13.94
CA LEU A 359 -27.24 2.88 14.03
C LEU A 359 -26.04 2.17 13.43
N THR A 360 -25.46 1.25 14.19
CA THR A 360 -24.52 0.26 13.65
C THR A 360 -25.29 -0.88 13.01
N GLY A 361 -24.64 -1.71 12.19
CA GLY A 361 -25.23 -2.94 11.67
C GLY A 361 -25.79 -3.83 12.79
N ASP A 362 -25.10 -3.93 13.93
CA ASP A 362 -25.59 -4.65 15.11
C ASP A 362 -26.86 -4.02 15.72
N ASP A 363 -26.96 -2.70 15.74
CA ASP A 363 -28.18 -2.01 16.18
C ASP A 363 -29.35 -2.27 15.21
N CYS A 364 -29.06 -2.27 13.92
CA CYS A 364 -30.05 -2.61 12.87
C CYS A 364 -30.55 -4.06 13.02
N LYS A 365 -29.64 -5.02 13.26
CA LYS A 365 -30.00 -6.44 13.51
C LYS A 365 -30.87 -6.62 14.76
N LYS A 366 -30.60 -5.88 15.82
CA LYS A 366 -31.45 -5.91 17.04
C LYS A 366 -32.86 -5.41 16.77
N LEU A 367 -33.01 -4.36 15.93
CA LEU A 367 -34.33 -3.84 15.55
C LEU A 367 -35.11 -4.80 14.67
N PHE A 368 -34.45 -5.48 13.74
CA PHE A 368 -35.07 -6.40 12.77
C PHE A 368 -34.22 -7.66 12.56
N PRO A 369 -34.26 -8.66 13.48
CA PRO A 369 -33.37 -9.81 13.48
C PRO A 369 -33.49 -10.73 12.25
N LYS A 370 -34.61 -10.71 11.55
CA LYS A 370 -34.90 -11.55 10.38
C LYS A 370 -34.60 -10.86 9.03
N LYS A 371 -34.06 -9.65 9.06
CA LYS A 371 -33.71 -8.90 7.86
C LYS A 371 -32.20 -8.91 7.68
N ASP A 372 -31.78 -9.31 6.51
CA ASP A 372 -30.40 -9.22 6.05
C ASP A 372 -30.17 -7.93 5.27
N LYS A 373 -28.93 -7.59 5.03
CA LYS A 373 -28.49 -6.39 4.28
C LYS A 373 -28.75 -5.07 4.99
N GLU A 374 -28.45 -5.01 6.28
CA GLU A 374 -28.36 -3.74 7.01
C GLU A 374 -27.12 -2.93 6.54
N PRO A 375 -27.15 -1.59 6.63
CA PRO A 375 -25.96 -0.77 6.45
C PRO A 375 -24.95 -1.04 7.59
N ASP A 376 -23.66 -1.03 7.30
CA ASP A 376 -22.63 -1.21 8.32
C ASP A 376 -22.70 -0.07 9.34
N PHE A 377 -23.00 1.16 8.88
CA PHE A 377 -23.39 2.25 9.77
C PHE A 377 -24.33 3.24 9.08
N TYR A 378 -25.37 3.66 9.80
CA TYR A 378 -26.36 4.66 9.37
C TYR A 378 -26.35 5.86 10.31
N HIS A 379 -26.29 7.06 9.74
CA HIS A 379 -26.48 8.29 10.50
C HIS A 379 -27.43 9.24 9.78
N ARG A 380 -28.43 9.77 10.51
CA ARG A 380 -29.29 10.84 10.02
C ARG A 380 -29.31 12.04 10.96
N ASP A 381 -28.96 13.21 10.41
CA ASP A 381 -29.08 14.51 11.07
C ASP A 381 -29.97 15.43 10.21
N GLY A 382 -31.21 15.66 10.68
CA GLY A 382 -32.22 16.37 9.91
C GLY A 382 -32.48 15.70 8.56
N ASN A 383 -32.26 16.43 7.47
CA ASN A 383 -32.42 15.94 6.10
C ASN A 383 -31.19 15.21 5.57
N ASN A 384 -30.07 15.25 6.27
CA ASN A 384 -28.83 14.63 5.80
C ASN A 384 -28.75 13.19 6.29
N ILE A 385 -28.51 12.27 5.37
CA ILE A 385 -28.38 10.83 5.63
C ILE A 385 -27.01 10.40 5.17
N PHE A 386 -26.21 9.84 6.07
CA PHE A 386 -24.89 9.27 5.80
C PHE A 386 -24.99 7.76 5.86
N LEU A 387 -24.72 7.12 4.74
CA LEU A 387 -24.70 5.67 4.59
C LEU A 387 -23.25 5.21 4.50
N PHE A 388 -22.82 4.38 5.44
CA PHE A 388 -21.47 3.84 5.46
C PHE A 388 -21.49 2.35 5.18
N GLU A 389 -20.61 1.94 4.28
CA GLU A 389 -20.19 0.55 4.09
C GLU A 389 -18.71 0.46 4.42
N ASN A 390 -18.31 -0.50 5.26
CA ASN A 390 -16.93 -0.76 5.63
C ASN A 390 -16.41 -2.01 4.94
N LYS A 391 -15.24 -1.93 4.31
CA LYS A 391 -14.64 -3.06 3.59
C LYS A 391 -13.18 -3.26 3.97
N ASP A 392 -12.92 -4.32 4.73
CA ASP A 392 -11.58 -4.85 4.97
C ASP A 392 -11.34 -5.97 3.98
N ILE A 393 -10.90 -5.60 2.78
CA ILE A 393 -10.62 -6.54 1.70
C ILE A 393 -9.13 -6.52 1.35
N LYS A 394 -8.66 -7.63 0.83
CA LYS A 394 -7.29 -7.77 0.31
C LYS A 394 -7.35 -8.22 -1.15
N ILE A 395 -6.55 -7.58 -1.99
CA ILE A 395 -6.41 -8.00 -3.38
C ILE A 395 -5.50 -9.23 -3.42
N ASN A 396 -5.84 -10.18 -4.30
CA ASN A 396 -5.02 -11.35 -4.51
C ASN A 396 -3.64 -10.93 -5.05
N LYS A 397 -2.56 -11.48 -4.47
CA LYS A 397 -1.19 -11.21 -4.89
C LYS A 397 -0.95 -11.52 -6.37
N ASP A 398 -1.53 -12.59 -6.90
CA ASP A 398 -1.36 -12.99 -8.30
C ASP A 398 -1.98 -11.97 -9.27
N VAL A 399 -3.06 -11.28 -8.83
CA VAL A 399 -3.67 -10.18 -9.58
C VAL A 399 -2.77 -8.95 -9.56
N LEU A 400 -2.17 -8.63 -8.41
CA LEU A 400 -1.25 -7.50 -8.28
C LEU A 400 0.02 -7.73 -9.09
N ASN A 401 0.58 -8.94 -9.04
CA ASN A 401 1.83 -9.28 -9.75
C ASN A 401 1.67 -9.30 -11.27
N GLY A 402 0.47 -9.61 -11.76
CA GLY A 402 0.17 -9.64 -13.20
C GLY A 402 0.16 -8.26 -13.87
N LYS A 403 0.09 -7.18 -13.08
CA LYS A 403 0.09 -5.77 -13.51
C LYS A 403 -0.92 -5.45 -14.64
N ASP A 404 -1.93 -6.29 -14.76
CA ASP A 404 -3.00 -6.23 -15.74
C ASP A 404 -4.20 -5.50 -15.11
N TYR A 405 -4.53 -4.32 -15.66
CA TYR A 405 -5.66 -3.54 -15.15
C TYR A 405 -6.98 -4.32 -15.24
N ASN A 406 -7.20 -5.12 -16.27
CA ASN A 406 -8.46 -5.85 -16.41
C ASN A 406 -8.64 -6.82 -15.25
N LYS A 407 -7.60 -7.54 -14.86
CA LYS A 407 -7.61 -8.42 -13.69
C LYS A 407 -7.78 -7.63 -12.38
N ILE A 408 -7.08 -6.51 -12.25
CA ILE A 408 -7.22 -5.61 -11.10
C ILE A 408 -8.65 -5.05 -11.06
N GLY A 409 -9.17 -4.56 -12.19
CA GLY A 409 -10.52 -4.02 -12.32
C GLY A 409 -11.61 -5.05 -11.99
N ASP A 410 -11.47 -6.29 -12.46
CA ASP A 410 -12.38 -7.38 -12.15
C ASP A 410 -12.39 -7.72 -10.67
N GLU A 411 -11.22 -7.77 -10.04
CA GLU A 411 -11.09 -8.03 -8.60
C GLU A 411 -11.70 -6.89 -7.77
N LEU A 412 -11.45 -5.62 -8.13
CA LEU A 412 -12.06 -4.45 -7.50
C LEU A 412 -13.59 -4.47 -7.68
N ASN A 413 -14.08 -4.77 -8.89
CA ASN A 413 -15.50 -4.88 -9.18
C ASN A 413 -16.15 -5.97 -8.33
N LYS A 414 -15.52 -7.15 -8.23
CA LYS A 414 -16.00 -8.26 -7.40
C LYS A 414 -16.05 -7.93 -5.92
N LYS A 415 -15.04 -7.21 -5.41
CA LYS A 415 -14.87 -6.97 -3.96
C LYS A 415 -15.45 -5.66 -3.45
N LEU A 416 -15.63 -4.65 -4.31
CA LEU A 416 -16.10 -3.32 -3.91
C LEU A 416 -17.40 -2.89 -4.59
N VAL A 417 -17.80 -3.53 -5.70
CA VAL A 417 -19.00 -3.13 -6.44
C VAL A 417 -20.07 -4.21 -6.36
N ARG A 418 -19.87 -5.38 -7.00
CA ARG A 418 -20.90 -6.41 -7.18
C ARG A 418 -21.25 -7.13 -5.88
N LYS A 419 -22.52 -7.05 -5.48
CA LYS A 419 -23.11 -7.68 -4.28
C LYS A 419 -22.54 -7.18 -2.94
N VAL A 420 -21.59 -6.25 -2.98
CA VAL A 420 -20.93 -5.67 -1.81
C VAL A 420 -20.70 -4.17 -2.05
N GLY A 421 -20.31 -3.43 -1.05
CA GLY A 421 -19.91 -2.02 -1.19
C GLY A 421 -20.92 -1.18 -1.98
N VAL A 422 -20.60 -0.89 -3.26
CA VAL A 422 -21.45 0.00 -4.09
C VAL A 422 -22.85 -0.56 -4.27
N ASP A 423 -23.04 -1.84 -4.57
CA ASP A 423 -24.37 -2.44 -4.74
C ASP A 423 -25.19 -2.35 -3.43
N GLN A 424 -24.57 -2.55 -2.27
CA GLN A 424 -25.23 -2.38 -0.97
C GLN A 424 -25.69 -0.95 -0.76
N LEU A 425 -24.83 0.03 -1.06
CA LEU A 425 -25.19 1.46 -1.00
C LEU A 425 -26.35 1.77 -1.93
N VAL A 426 -26.36 1.26 -3.16
CA VAL A 426 -27.47 1.45 -4.13
C VAL A 426 -28.78 0.87 -3.59
N GLU A 427 -28.77 -0.33 -3.00
CA GLU A 427 -29.96 -0.95 -2.41
C GLU A 427 -30.52 -0.11 -1.25
N HIS A 428 -29.65 0.43 -0.37
CA HIS A 428 -30.08 1.32 0.72
C HIS A 428 -30.64 2.63 0.18
N ILE A 429 -30.02 3.22 -0.83
CA ILE A 429 -30.48 4.46 -1.48
C ILE A 429 -31.86 4.25 -2.08
N LYS A 430 -32.08 3.15 -2.81
CA LYS A 430 -33.39 2.79 -3.36
C LYS A 430 -34.45 2.61 -2.28
N ALA A 431 -34.11 1.95 -1.18
CA ALA A 431 -35.02 1.77 -0.06
C ALA A 431 -35.41 3.10 0.59
N ILE A 432 -34.48 4.06 0.70
CA ILE A 432 -34.76 5.40 1.21
C ILE A 432 -35.63 6.19 0.24
N ASP A 433 -35.32 6.15 -1.06
CA ASP A 433 -36.07 6.87 -2.09
C ASP A 433 -37.53 6.35 -2.16
N ALA A 434 -37.72 5.04 -2.13
CA ALA A 434 -39.00 4.37 -2.10
C ALA A 434 -39.74 4.44 -0.76
N ARG A 435 -39.18 5.13 0.27
CA ARG A 435 -39.76 5.24 1.62
C ARG A 435 -39.95 3.92 2.37
N ASN A 436 -39.25 2.89 2.02
CA ASN A 436 -39.33 1.56 2.63
C ASN A 436 -38.07 1.13 3.39
N PHE A 437 -37.21 2.11 3.75
CA PHE A 437 -36.04 1.90 4.58
C PHE A 437 -36.45 1.59 6.02
N ILE A 438 -36.45 0.33 6.38
CA ILE A 438 -37.08 -0.20 7.60
C ILE A 438 -36.44 0.27 8.90
N TRP A 439 -35.14 0.59 8.88
CA TRP A 439 -34.37 0.97 10.08
C TRP A 439 -34.63 2.41 10.54
N ASP A 440 -35.14 3.28 9.66
CA ASP A 440 -35.58 4.63 10.02
C ASP A 440 -36.97 4.94 9.47
N LYS A 441 -37.99 4.79 10.32
CA LYS A 441 -39.38 5.03 9.96
C LYS A 441 -39.73 6.53 9.81
N LYS A 442 -38.84 7.43 10.26
CA LYS A 442 -39.06 8.89 10.24
C LYS A 442 -38.17 9.58 9.19
N LEU A 443 -38.09 9.00 7.99
CA LEU A 443 -37.36 9.61 6.91
C LEU A 443 -37.86 11.03 6.59
N PRO A 444 -36.94 12.01 6.37
CA PRO A 444 -37.29 13.37 6.02
C PRO A 444 -37.97 13.45 4.65
N LYS A 445 -38.79 14.48 4.41
CA LYS A 445 -39.49 14.68 3.13
C LYS A 445 -38.51 14.79 1.94
N HIS A 446 -37.41 15.49 2.15
CA HIS A 446 -36.38 15.75 1.14
C HIS A 446 -35.01 15.29 1.67
N PRO A 447 -34.72 13.98 1.64
CA PRO A 447 -33.44 13.46 2.12
C PRO A 447 -32.30 13.89 1.18
N ARG A 448 -31.12 14.09 1.79
CA ARG A 448 -29.85 14.30 1.09
C ARG A 448 -28.92 13.17 1.50
N ILE A 449 -28.58 12.31 0.56
CA ILE A 449 -27.83 11.09 0.88
C ILE A 449 -26.35 11.27 0.54
N TYR A 450 -25.50 10.94 1.49
CA TYR A 450 -24.05 10.92 1.41
C TYR A 450 -23.57 9.47 1.49
N PRO A 451 -23.33 8.80 0.35
CA PRO A 451 -22.79 7.45 0.32
C PRO A 451 -21.29 7.47 0.63
N ILE A 452 -20.87 6.64 1.58
CA ILE A 452 -19.50 6.60 2.08
C ILE A 452 -19.03 5.16 2.10
N LEU A 453 -17.91 4.88 1.44
CA LEU A 453 -17.23 3.60 1.51
C LEU A 453 -15.96 3.78 2.36
N VAL A 454 -15.85 3.03 3.45
CA VAL A 454 -14.67 3.04 4.31
C VAL A 454 -13.81 1.82 3.98
N LEU A 455 -12.52 2.05 3.70
CA LEU A 455 -11.55 1.01 3.37
C LEU A 455 -10.53 0.87 4.50
N ASP A 456 -10.31 -0.36 4.95
CA ASP A 456 -9.34 -0.66 6.02
C ASP A 456 -7.92 -0.84 5.49
N ASP A 457 -7.78 -1.29 4.24
CA ASP A 457 -6.47 -1.50 3.61
C ASP A 457 -6.05 -0.24 2.83
N SER A 458 -4.98 0.39 3.29
CA SER A 458 -4.38 1.58 2.65
C SER A 458 -3.93 1.34 1.20
N LEU A 459 -3.65 0.08 0.81
CA LEU A 459 -3.39 -0.31 -0.58
C LEU A 459 -4.50 0.11 -1.55
N LEU A 460 -5.72 0.25 -1.05
CA LEU A 460 -6.89 0.58 -1.86
C LEU A 460 -7.21 2.07 -1.85
N CYS A 461 -6.52 2.87 -1.03
CA CYS A 461 -6.71 4.32 -1.00
C CYS A 461 -5.79 5.02 -2.01
N VAL A 462 -5.92 4.62 -3.27
CA VAL A 462 -5.09 5.13 -4.37
C VAL A 462 -5.85 6.15 -5.23
N PRO A 463 -5.14 7.10 -5.85
CA PRO A 463 -5.74 8.04 -6.79
C PRO A 463 -6.52 7.32 -7.89
N GLY A 464 -7.67 7.85 -8.25
CA GLY A 464 -8.54 7.28 -9.29
C GLY A 464 -9.60 6.30 -8.77
N LEU A 465 -9.37 5.58 -7.66
CA LEU A 465 -10.33 4.59 -7.16
C LEU A 465 -11.67 5.23 -6.79
N ASN A 466 -11.66 6.37 -6.09
CA ASN A 466 -12.90 7.07 -5.74
C ASN A 466 -13.73 7.43 -6.98
N TYR A 467 -13.07 7.88 -8.05
CA TYR A 467 -13.72 8.20 -9.32
C TYR A 467 -14.38 6.96 -9.94
N ILE A 468 -13.66 5.84 -10.02
CA ILE A 468 -14.17 4.57 -10.59
C ILE A 468 -15.39 4.07 -9.81
N LEU A 469 -15.33 4.07 -8.49
CA LEU A 469 -16.43 3.59 -7.64
C LEU A 469 -17.63 4.53 -7.67
N ASN A 470 -17.40 5.85 -7.74
CA ASN A 470 -18.49 6.81 -7.92
C ASN A 470 -19.13 6.69 -9.30
N ASP A 471 -18.38 6.48 -10.37
CA ASP A 471 -18.92 6.23 -11.70
C ASP A 471 -19.81 4.98 -11.73
N ALA A 472 -19.36 3.90 -11.06
CA ALA A 472 -20.16 2.69 -10.89
C ALA A 472 -21.47 2.94 -10.12
N LEU A 473 -21.42 3.71 -9.01
CA LEU A 473 -22.61 4.10 -8.25
C LEU A 473 -23.58 4.90 -9.13
N GLN A 474 -23.10 5.97 -9.77
CA GLN A 474 -23.95 6.85 -10.59
C GLN A 474 -24.58 6.11 -11.78
N SER A 475 -23.82 5.22 -12.41
CA SER A 475 -24.32 4.38 -13.53
C SER A 475 -25.45 3.45 -13.10
N GLN A 476 -25.40 2.90 -11.89
CA GLN A 476 -26.47 2.06 -11.34
C GLN A 476 -27.69 2.88 -10.92
N LEU A 477 -27.48 4.04 -10.29
CA LEU A 477 -28.59 4.92 -9.85
C LEU A 477 -29.38 5.48 -11.04
N LYS A 478 -28.71 5.82 -12.14
CA LYS A 478 -29.38 6.26 -13.39
C LYS A 478 -30.34 5.21 -13.93
N LYS A 479 -30.02 3.92 -13.79
CA LYS A 479 -30.91 2.81 -14.21
C LYS A 479 -32.13 2.62 -13.30
N CYS A 480 -32.11 3.18 -12.08
CA CYS A 480 -33.13 2.97 -11.06
C CYS A 480 -34.12 4.13 -10.91
N ASP A 481 -34.00 5.19 -11.71
CA ASP A 481 -34.86 6.42 -11.66
C ASP A 481 -35.02 6.98 -10.23
N VAL A 482 -33.93 7.06 -9.48
CA VAL A 482 -33.93 7.59 -8.12
C VAL A 482 -34.11 9.10 -8.14
N LYS A 483 -35.07 9.61 -7.36
CA LYS A 483 -35.45 11.04 -7.31
C LYS A 483 -34.81 11.80 -6.17
N THR A 484 -34.34 11.10 -5.15
CA THR A 484 -33.67 11.69 -3.98
C THR A 484 -32.36 12.34 -4.36
N LYS A 485 -32.00 13.46 -3.73
CA LYS A 485 -30.69 14.10 -3.91
C LYS A 485 -29.59 13.23 -3.33
N ILE A 486 -28.69 12.76 -4.18
CA ILE A 486 -27.53 11.94 -3.80
C ILE A 486 -26.26 12.71 -4.10
N TYR A 487 -25.36 12.76 -3.12
CA TYR A 487 -24.02 13.30 -3.31
C TYR A 487 -23.08 12.26 -3.95
N PRO A 488 -21.97 12.66 -4.54
CA PRO A 488 -20.98 11.71 -5.02
C PRO A 488 -20.53 10.74 -3.93
N LEU A 489 -20.20 9.52 -4.31
CA LEU A 489 -19.58 8.54 -3.41
C LEU A 489 -18.22 9.07 -2.95
N VAL A 490 -17.99 9.00 -1.64
CA VAL A 490 -16.69 9.31 -1.04
C VAL A 490 -16.08 8.03 -0.48
N VAL A 491 -14.84 7.75 -0.88
CA VAL A 491 -14.02 6.69 -0.31
C VAL A 491 -13.15 7.29 0.78
N ILE A 492 -13.24 6.75 1.99
CA ILE A 492 -12.47 7.19 3.16
C ILE A 492 -11.64 6.04 3.68
N GLU A 493 -10.37 6.27 3.94
CA GLU A 493 -9.52 5.31 4.64
C GLU A 493 -9.86 5.29 6.14
N LEU A 494 -9.96 4.11 6.75
CA LEU A 494 -10.19 3.98 8.20
C LEU A 494 -9.09 4.71 8.99
N ASP A 495 -7.88 4.72 8.49
CA ASP A 495 -6.74 5.43 9.07
C ASP A 495 -6.97 6.94 9.17
N THR A 496 -7.72 7.52 8.23
CA THR A 496 -8.17 8.92 8.31
C THR A 496 -9.11 9.13 9.50
N LEU A 497 -10.07 8.24 9.72
CA LEU A 497 -10.98 8.33 10.88
C LEU A 497 -10.23 8.16 12.21
N ILE A 498 -9.22 7.29 12.24
CA ILE A 498 -8.34 7.08 13.40
C ILE A 498 -7.52 8.35 13.68
N SER A 499 -6.85 8.89 12.68
CA SER A 499 -5.95 10.05 12.79
C SER A 499 -6.66 11.30 13.27
N TYR A 500 -7.84 11.55 12.73
CA TYR A 500 -8.63 12.74 13.04
C TYR A 500 -9.69 12.53 14.14
N ALA A 501 -9.70 11.35 14.79
CA ALA A 501 -10.72 10.99 15.79
C ALA A 501 -10.91 12.05 16.89
N THR A 502 -9.82 12.63 17.41
CA THR A 502 -9.87 13.65 18.44
C THR A 502 -10.47 14.96 17.92
N TYR A 503 -10.13 15.37 16.71
CA TYR A 503 -10.65 16.60 16.09
C TYR A 503 -12.16 16.47 15.79
N PHE A 504 -12.60 15.33 15.29
CA PHE A 504 -14.01 15.02 15.12
C PHE A 504 -14.75 15.01 16.45
N LYS A 505 -14.22 14.30 17.45
CA LYS A 505 -14.83 14.18 18.78
C LYS A 505 -14.96 15.53 19.48
N THR A 506 -14.01 16.43 19.31
CA THR A 506 -14.06 17.79 19.88
C THR A 506 -14.91 18.77 19.06
N GLY A 507 -15.33 18.39 17.84
CA GLY A 507 -16.10 19.23 16.93
C GLY A 507 -15.27 20.29 16.19
N LYS A 508 -13.93 20.16 16.18
CA LYS A 508 -13.05 21.03 15.39
C LYS A 508 -13.16 20.74 13.89
N ILE A 509 -13.53 19.52 13.54
CA ILE A 509 -13.76 19.07 12.16
C ILE A 509 -15.16 18.42 12.09
N HIS A 510 -15.87 18.71 11.01
CA HIS A 510 -17.19 18.14 10.73
C HIS A 510 -17.15 17.33 9.44
N LEU A 511 -17.54 16.05 9.52
CA LEU A 511 -17.51 15.13 8.38
C LEU A 511 -18.28 15.67 7.17
N LYS A 512 -19.49 16.22 7.39
CA LYS A 512 -20.31 16.78 6.32
C LYS A 512 -19.56 17.85 5.54
N LYS A 513 -18.91 18.79 6.25
CA LYS A 513 -18.16 19.87 5.62
C LYS A 513 -17.00 19.33 4.79
N LEU A 514 -16.24 18.35 5.34
CA LEU A 514 -15.16 17.71 4.59
C LEU A 514 -15.63 17.04 3.29
N ILE A 515 -16.78 16.35 3.34
CA ILE A 515 -17.35 15.69 2.15
C ILE A 515 -17.85 16.72 1.13
N GLU A 516 -18.40 17.85 1.58
CA GLU A 516 -18.90 18.90 0.69
C GLU A 516 -17.78 19.78 0.10
N ASP A 517 -16.63 19.86 0.78
CA ASP A 517 -15.44 20.59 0.33
C ASP A 517 -14.55 19.72 -0.61
N TYR A 518 -14.69 18.37 -0.57
CA TYR A 518 -14.00 17.39 -1.42
C TYR A 518 -14.63 17.29 -2.81
#